data_7d880cb109a8ea410d33457d4a25a2c5
#
_entry.id   7d880cb109a8ea410d33457d4a25a2c5
#
_cell.length_a   1.000
_cell.length_b   1.000
_cell.length_c   1.000
_cell.angle_alpha   90.00
_cell.angle_beta   90.00
_cell.angle_gamma   90.00
#
_symmetry.space_group_name_H-M   'P 1'
#
loop_
_entity.id
_entity.type
_entity.pdbx_description
1 polymer ?
#
loop_
_entity_poly.entity_id
_entity_poly.type
_entity_poly.pdbx_seq_one_letter_code
_entity_poly.pdbx_strand_id
1 'polypeptide(L)'
;MAALGCLALAAGCGGRANEPTVVRFWAMGREGEVVARLVPAFERAHPGIHVVVQDLPWSAAHEKLLTAFAGDATPDVCQLGNTWVPELAALQALEPLDARVKSSAAIGPGDYFPGIWDTNVIDGRLYGVPWYVDTRLLFYRRDLLAQAGFESPPRSWDEWQRMLGAIKARSGPDRYGVLLPLNEFEPLLVLALQQPEPLLVDDGTRGNFESAGFKRTLAFYVEMFRRGYAPPLSNADVSNVWNEFARGYFTFYITGPWNIGEFERRLPAALQQSWMTAPLPGPGGPGASIAGGSSLVMFARSRVKDAAWQWLEYLSRPDVQARFHELTGDLPPRRTTWGDKALADDVYARAFREQLERVKPAPKVPEWERIATEMRLVAERTVHGQLTVDQAAAELDARADRILAKRRSLLARRANP
;
A
#
# COMPACT_ATOMS: atom_id res chain seq x y z
N MET A 1 -25.22 60.36 60.99
CA MET A 1 -25.56 58.93 60.92
C MET A 1 -25.35 58.48 59.47
N ALA A 2 -24.20 57.81 59.20
CA ALA A 2 -23.85 57.35 57.88
C ALA A 2 -24.05 55.83 57.84
N ALA A 3 -24.89 55.33 56.91
CA ALA A 3 -25.11 53.92 56.69
C ALA A 3 -24.14 53.41 55.61
N LEU A 4 -23.20 52.53 56.00
CA LEU A 4 -22.35 51.78 55.11
C LEU A 4 -23.17 50.61 54.51
N GLY A 5 -23.38 50.62 53.18
CA GLY A 5 -23.88 49.47 52.46
C GLY A 5 -22.76 48.56 52.03
N CYS A 6 -22.70 47.31 52.55
CA CYS A 6 -21.83 46.25 52.07
C CYS A 6 -22.32 45.68 50.76
N LEU A 7 -21.60 45.91 49.63
CA LEU A 7 -21.80 45.18 48.39
C LEU A 7 -21.04 43.83 48.51
N ALA A 8 -21.78 42.74 48.54
CA ALA A 8 -21.23 41.38 48.39
C ALA A 8 -20.93 41.11 46.91
N LEU A 9 -19.64 41.03 46.56
CA LEU A 9 -19.21 40.54 45.27
C LEU A 9 -19.36 39.00 45.24
N ALA A 10 -20.39 38.53 44.56
CA ALA A 10 -20.49 37.11 44.21
C ALA A 10 -19.44 36.79 43.13
N ALA A 11 -18.31 36.16 43.55
CA ALA A 11 -17.36 35.58 42.66
C ALA A 11 -18.01 34.36 41.95
N GLY A 12 -18.54 34.58 40.75
CA GLY A 12 -18.97 33.51 39.87
C GLY A 12 -17.77 32.68 39.46
N CYS A 13 -17.64 31.47 39.99
CA CYS A 13 -16.79 30.45 39.43
C CYS A 13 -17.36 30.03 38.05
N GLY A 14 -17.03 30.81 37.03
CA GLY A 14 -17.17 30.38 35.64
C GLY A 14 -16.16 29.28 35.41
N GLY A 15 -16.58 28.02 35.44
CA GLY A 15 -15.79 26.92 34.98
C GLY A 15 -15.31 27.23 33.56
N ARG A 16 -14.02 27.38 33.35
CA ARG A 16 -13.43 27.38 32.02
C ARG A 16 -13.92 26.12 31.36
N ALA A 17 -14.75 26.22 30.32
CA ALA A 17 -14.98 25.12 29.41
C ALA A 17 -13.58 24.69 28.97
N ASN A 18 -13.18 23.45 29.30
CA ASN A 18 -11.92 22.92 28.85
C ASN A 18 -11.94 22.96 27.30
N GLU A 19 -11.02 23.73 26.73
CA GLU A 19 -10.84 23.72 25.28
C GLU A 19 -10.58 22.28 24.83
N PRO A 20 -11.20 21.81 23.76
CA PRO A 20 -11.00 20.44 23.31
C PRO A 20 -9.53 20.20 22.93
N THR A 21 -9.04 19.02 23.25
CA THR A 21 -7.71 18.57 22.82
C THR A 21 -7.71 18.42 21.32
N VAL A 22 -6.87 19.16 20.62
CA VAL A 22 -6.77 19.11 19.15
C VAL A 22 -5.81 18.00 18.74
N VAL A 23 -6.30 17.06 17.92
CA VAL A 23 -5.51 16.02 17.25
C VAL A 23 -5.32 16.39 15.79
N ARG A 24 -4.09 16.60 15.36
CA ARG A 24 -3.74 16.86 13.96
C ARG A 24 -3.53 15.54 13.24
N PHE A 25 -4.35 15.27 12.23
CA PHE A 25 -4.28 14.08 11.43
C PHE A 25 -3.95 14.42 9.98
N TRP A 26 -2.84 13.87 9.45
CA TRP A 26 -2.50 13.99 8.04
C TRP A 26 -2.88 12.71 7.30
N ALA A 27 -3.60 12.87 6.20
CA ALA A 27 -3.98 11.79 5.32
C ALA A 27 -3.73 12.19 3.85
N MET A 28 -3.65 11.22 2.96
CA MET A 28 -3.24 11.43 1.58
C MET A 28 -4.39 11.11 0.62
N GLY A 29 -4.40 11.84 -0.50
CA GLY A 29 -5.29 11.55 -1.63
C GLY A 29 -6.77 11.49 -1.26
N ARG A 30 -7.50 10.60 -1.93
CA ARG A 30 -8.94 10.45 -1.70
C ARG A 30 -9.30 10.06 -0.25
N GLU A 31 -8.44 9.30 0.41
CA GLU A 31 -8.61 8.88 1.80
C GLU A 31 -8.60 10.10 2.72
N GLY A 32 -7.72 11.08 2.46
CA GLY A 32 -7.66 12.36 3.17
C GLY A 32 -8.94 13.19 3.00
N GLU A 33 -9.46 13.27 1.78
CA GLU A 33 -10.72 13.97 1.49
C GLU A 33 -11.92 13.34 2.21
N VAL A 34 -11.93 12.02 2.30
CA VAL A 34 -13.10 11.25 2.77
C VAL A 34 -13.12 11.06 4.28
N VAL A 35 -11.95 10.85 4.91
CA VAL A 35 -11.85 10.57 6.36
C VAL A 35 -12.47 11.69 7.21
N ALA A 36 -12.47 12.92 6.73
CA ALA A 36 -13.13 14.06 7.39
C ALA A 36 -14.63 13.80 7.65
N ARG A 37 -15.29 12.94 6.86
CA ARG A 37 -16.70 12.53 7.07
C ARG A 37 -16.89 11.64 8.30
N LEU A 38 -15.83 11.00 8.80
CA LEU A 38 -15.86 10.15 10.00
C LEU A 38 -15.67 10.96 11.28
N VAL A 39 -15.04 12.15 11.19
CA VAL A 39 -14.73 13.02 12.34
C VAL A 39 -15.98 13.36 13.19
N PRO A 40 -17.13 13.79 12.64
CA PRO A 40 -18.28 14.18 13.46
C PRO A 40 -18.83 13.05 14.34
N ALA A 41 -18.73 11.81 13.89
CA ALA A 41 -19.18 10.66 14.69
C ALA A 41 -18.20 10.36 15.84
N PHE A 42 -16.90 10.50 15.59
CA PHE A 42 -15.87 10.38 16.61
C PHE A 42 -16.00 11.46 17.69
N GLU A 43 -16.13 12.74 17.30
CA GLU A 43 -16.20 13.87 18.24
C GLU A 43 -17.46 13.82 19.12
N ARG A 44 -18.59 13.32 18.60
CA ARG A 44 -19.79 13.09 19.42
C ARG A 44 -19.55 12.02 20.50
N ALA A 45 -18.74 11.01 20.21
CA ALA A 45 -18.38 9.97 21.19
C ALA A 45 -17.27 10.43 22.15
N HIS A 46 -16.48 11.42 21.74
CA HIS A 46 -15.32 11.94 22.48
C HIS A 46 -15.37 13.49 22.57
N PRO A 47 -16.33 14.11 23.29
CA PRO A 47 -16.61 15.55 23.25
C PRO A 47 -15.43 16.44 23.70
N GLY A 48 -14.40 15.86 24.32
CA GLY A 48 -13.16 16.57 24.70
C GLY A 48 -12.06 16.55 23.65
N ILE A 49 -12.30 15.96 22.47
CA ILE A 49 -11.30 15.82 21.40
C ILE A 49 -11.85 16.45 20.12
N HIS A 50 -11.01 17.24 19.46
CA HIS A 50 -11.26 17.81 18.14
C HIS A 50 -10.21 17.32 17.15
N VAL A 51 -10.62 16.76 15.99
CA VAL A 51 -9.71 16.22 14.98
C VAL A 51 -9.64 17.18 13.79
N VAL A 52 -8.43 17.65 13.51
CA VAL A 52 -8.14 18.49 12.35
C VAL A 52 -7.45 17.63 11.28
N VAL A 53 -8.18 17.35 10.21
CA VAL A 53 -7.65 16.58 9.07
C VAL A 53 -6.96 17.53 8.09
N GLN A 54 -5.73 17.19 7.71
CA GLN A 54 -5.03 17.83 6.60
C GLN A 54 -4.83 16.80 5.48
N ASP A 55 -5.38 17.09 4.31
CA ASP A 55 -5.20 16.32 3.10
C ASP A 55 -3.87 16.70 2.40
N LEU A 56 -3.16 15.69 1.88
CA LEU A 56 -1.89 15.82 1.17
C LEU A 56 -1.93 15.04 -0.14
N PRO A 57 -1.37 15.58 -1.23
CA PRO A 57 -1.17 14.77 -2.43
C PRO A 57 -0.08 13.71 -2.19
N TRP A 58 -0.32 12.47 -2.60
CA TRP A 58 0.64 11.37 -2.48
C TRP A 58 2.02 11.69 -3.04
N SER A 59 2.06 12.41 -4.18
CA SER A 59 3.32 12.80 -4.85
C SER A 59 4.24 13.70 -4.03
N ALA A 60 3.70 14.41 -3.02
CA ALA A 60 4.47 15.31 -2.17
C ALA A 60 4.55 14.85 -0.69
N ALA A 61 3.78 13.83 -0.34
CA ALA A 61 3.57 13.45 1.06
C ALA A 61 4.85 12.97 1.74
N HIS A 62 5.63 12.11 1.09
CA HIS A 62 6.87 11.56 1.65
C HIS A 62 7.89 12.65 2.00
N GLU A 63 8.20 13.54 1.04
CA GLU A 63 9.13 14.65 1.28
C GLU A 63 8.62 15.63 2.33
N LYS A 64 7.30 15.89 2.33
CA LYS A 64 6.68 16.76 3.33
C LYS A 64 6.79 16.18 4.74
N LEU A 65 6.62 14.87 4.91
CA LEU A 65 6.77 14.19 6.20
C LEU A 65 8.21 14.28 6.73
N LEU A 66 9.21 14.04 5.87
CA LEU A 66 10.62 14.17 6.25
C LEU A 66 10.98 15.62 6.62
N THR A 67 10.50 16.58 5.84
CA THR A 67 10.70 18.01 6.13
C THR A 67 10.02 18.43 7.43
N ALA A 68 8.78 17.99 7.66
CA ALA A 68 8.05 18.27 8.91
C ALA A 68 8.74 17.66 10.12
N PHE A 69 9.28 16.44 9.99
CA PHE A 69 10.07 15.83 11.05
C PHE A 69 11.34 16.61 11.37
N ALA A 70 12.08 17.05 10.36
CA ALA A 70 13.28 17.88 10.54
C ALA A 70 12.96 19.26 11.15
N GLY A 71 11.78 19.82 10.82
CA GLY A 71 11.32 21.13 11.30
C GLY A 71 10.50 21.09 12.60
N ASP A 72 10.38 19.95 13.28
CA ASP A 72 9.55 19.75 14.49
C ASP A 72 8.08 20.17 14.31
N ALA A 73 7.52 19.92 13.12
CA ALA A 73 6.16 20.30 12.71
C ALA A 73 5.31 19.10 12.27
N THR A 74 5.59 17.92 12.82
CA THR A 74 4.84 16.69 12.51
C THR A 74 3.40 16.75 13.02
N PRO A 75 2.46 16.01 12.38
CA PRO A 75 1.13 15.79 12.93
C PRO A 75 1.20 14.89 14.19
N ASP A 76 0.05 14.69 14.83
CA ASP A 76 -0.07 13.75 15.95
C ASP A 76 -0.28 12.31 15.44
N VAL A 77 -1.14 12.16 14.43
CA VAL A 77 -1.44 10.91 13.72
C VAL A 77 -1.26 11.14 12.22
N CYS A 78 -0.83 10.12 11.51
CA CYS A 78 -0.68 10.19 10.07
C CYS A 78 -1.09 8.86 9.42
N GLN A 79 -1.74 8.94 8.26
CA GLN A 79 -1.74 7.87 7.27
C GLN A 79 -0.31 7.74 6.73
N LEU A 80 0.23 6.55 6.66
CA LEU A 80 1.58 6.32 6.18
C LEU A 80 1.59 5.11 5.24
N GLY A 81 2.13 5.28 4.04
CA GLY A 81 2.42 4.14 3.17
C GLY A 81 3.31 3.15 3.91
N ASN A 82 2.95 1.87 3.92
CA ASN A 82 3.63 0.89 4.76
C ASN A 82 5.10 0.68 4.40
N THR A 83 5.53 0.98 3.17
CA THR A 83 6.95 0.97 2.75
C THR A 83 7.76 2.12 3.37
N TRP A 84 7.12 3.18 3.88
CA TRP A 84 7.78 4.32 4.53
C TRP A 84 7.98 4.13 6.04
N VAL A 85 7.27 3.15 6.64
CA VAL A 85 7.37 2.87 8.08
C VAL A 85 8.80 2.59 8.52
N PRO A 86 9.62 1.77 7.81
CA PRO A 86 11.00 1.50 8.21
C PRO A 86 11.87 2.76 8.28
N GLU A 87 11.70 3.70 7.35
CA GLU A 87 12.48 4.94 7.31
C GLU A 87 12.15 5.84 8.50
N LEU A 88 10.86 6.11 8.74
CA LEU A 88 10.45 6.96 9.85
C LEU A 88 10.69 6.32 11.22
N ALA A 89 10.63 4.99 11.32
CA ALA A 89 11.03 4.25 12.51
C ALA A 89 12.54 4.39 12.79
N ALA A 90 13.38 4.27 11.75
CA ALA A 90 14.83 4.44 11.86
C ALA A 90 15.23 5.86 12.27
N LEU A 91 14.46 6.88 11.84
CA LEU A 91 14.59 8.27 12.28
C LEU A 91 14.08 8.52 13.70
N GLN A 92 13.48 7.51 14.36
CA GLN A 92 12.82 7.65 15.67
C GLN A 92 11.68 8.69 15.64
N ALA A 93 11.06 8.87 14.47
CA ALA A 93 9.95 9.78 14.27
C ALA A 93 8.62 9.22 14.78
N LEU A 94 8.51 7.88 14.86
CA LEU A 94 7.27 7.18 15.20
C LEU A 94 7.27 6.70 16.65
N GLU A 95 6.10 6.73 17.27
CA GLU A 95 5.84 6.14 18.59
C GLU A 95 5.67 4.64 18.46
N PRO A 96 6.39 3.82 19.26
CA PRO A 96 6.11 2.39 19.37
C PRO A 96 4.71 2.16 19.97
N LEU A 97 3.91 1.30 19.32
CA LEU A 97 2.50 1.09 19.68
C LEU A 97 2.25 -0.20 20.46
N ASP A 98 3.29 -1.02 20.74
CA ASP A 98 3.16 -2.33 21.39
C ASP A 98 2.34 -2.29 22.67
N ALA A 99 2.66 -1.36 23.59
CA ALA A 99 1.99 -1.23 24.88
C ALA A 99 0.52 -0.82 24.70
N ARG A 100 0.23 0.07 23.75
CA ARG A 100 -1.13 0.55 23.48
C ARG A 100 -1.98 -0.55 22.86
N VAL A 101 -1.46 -1.27 21.88
CA VAL A 101 -2.17 -2.41 21.27
C VAL A 101 -2.43 -3.51 22.29
N LYS A 102 -1.46 -3.82 23.17
CA LYS A 102 -1.65 -4.83 24.22
C LYS A 102 -2.81 -4.51 25.17
N SER A 103 -3.06 -3.22 25.43
CA SER A 103 -4.15 -2.75 26.30
C SER A 103 -5.45 -2.41 25.55
N SER A 104 -5.44 -2.44 24.21
CA SER A 104 -6.59 -2.08 23.39
C SER A 104 -7.62 -3.20 23.36
N ALA A 105 -8.89 -2.84 23.56
CA ALA A 105 -10.01 -3.73 23.31
C ALA A 105 -10.45 -3.71 21.83
N ALA A 106 -10.04 -2.67 21.07
CA ALA A 106 -10.45 -2.47 19.69
C ALA A 106 -9.49 -3.08 18.67
N ILE A 107 -8.19 -3.19 19.02
CA ILE A 107 -7.14 -3.63 18.09
C ILE A 107 -6.54 -4.94 18.58
N GLY A 108 -6.85 -6.04 17.88
CA GLY A 108 -6.28 -7.36 18.14
C GLY A 108 -5.46 -7.83 16.94
N PRO A 109 -4.13 -8.07 17.09
CA PRO A 109 -3.27 -8.49 15.98
C PRO A 109 -3.78 -9.71 15.21
N GLY A 110 -4.42 -10.65 15.91
CA GLY A 110 -4.96 -11.89 15.32
C GLY A 110 -6.10 -11.69 14.33
N ASP A 111 -6.75 -10.51 14.32
CA ASP A 111 -7.82 -10.18 13.36
C ASP A 111 -7.28 -9.62 12.04
N TYR A 112 -6.03 -9.20 12.00
CA TYR A 112 -5.41 -8.69 10.77
C TYR A 112 -4.81 -9.81 9.92
N PHE A 113 -4.71 -9.59 8.61
CA PHE A 113 -3.92 -10.47 7.75
C PHE A 113 -2.45 -10.40 8.17
N PRO A 114 -1.79 -11.56 8.46
CA PRO A 114 -0.45 -11.54 9.08
C PRO A 114 0.59 -10.78 8.28
N GLY A 115 0.63 -10.94 6.94
CA GLY A 115 1.58 -10.23 6.09
C GLY A 115 1.34 -8.71 6.09
N ILE A 116 0.09 -8.26 6.24
CA ILE A 116 -0.24 -6.84 6.35
C ILE A 116 0.16 -6.28 7.73
N TRP A 117 -0.11 -7.03 8.80
CA TRP A 117 0.33 -6.63 10.14
C TRP A 117 1.84 -6.51 10.22
N ASP A 118 2.56 -7.48 9.64
CA ASP A 118 4.03 -7.55 9.67
C ASP A 118 4.71 -6.35 9.01
N THR A 119 4.06 -5.66 8.07
CA THR A 119 4.62 -4.43 7.45
C THR A 119 4.90 -3.32 8.48
N ASN A 120 4.24 -3.35 9.63
CA ASN A 120 4.34 -2.36 10.69
C ASN A 120 5.29 -2.77 11.82
N VAL A 121 5.81 -4.00 11.78
CA VAL A 121 6.74 -4.52 12.79
C VAL A 121 8.16 -4.35 12.27
N ILE A 122 8.89 -3.41 12.83
CA ILE A 122 10.28 -3.10 12.47
C ILE A 122 11.19 -3.42 13.67
N ASP A 123 12.19 -4.25 13.48
CA ASP A 123 13.11 -4.70 14.53
C ASP A 123 12.37 -5.22 15.78
N GLY A 124 11.27 -5.95 15.59
CA GLY A 124 10.46 -6.54 16.65
C GLY A 124 9.54 -5.56 17.39
N ARG A 125 9.40 -4.30 16.94
CA ARG A 125 8.52 -3.28 17.52
C ARG A 125 7.45 -2.87 16.53
N LEU A 126 6.25 -2.66 17.03
CA LEU A 126 5.10 -2.19 16.25
C LEU A 126 5.09 -0.66 16.17
N TYR A 127 5.05 -0.10 14.95
CA TYR A 127 5.03 1.35 14.72
C TYR A 127 3.76 1.87 14.03
N GLY A 128 2.88 0.99 13.55
CA GLY A 128 1.64 1.40 12.92
C GLY A 128 0.56 0.33 13.08
N VAL A 129 -0.68 0.73 12.84
CA VAL A 129 -1.83 -0.18 12.75
C VAL A 129 -2.35 -0.12 11.32
N PRO A 130 -2.46 -1.25 10.60
CA PRO A 130 -2.97 -1.24 9.24
C PRO A 130 -4.35 -0.58 9.14
N TRP A 131 -4.53 0.32 8.18
CA TRP A 131 -5.78 1.06 7.99
C TRP A 131 -6.58 0.54 6.80
N TYR A 132 -5.91 0.36 5.65
CA TYR A 132 -6.46 -0.30 4.48
C TYR A 132 -5.36 -1.05 3.72
N VAL A 133 -5.76 -1.94 2.81
CA VAL A 133 -4.83 -2.75 2.03
C VAL A 133 -4.78 -2.31 0.58
N ASP A 134 -3.59 -2.41 0.00
CA ASP A 134 -3.25 -2.11 -1.38
C ASP A 134 -2.43 -3.27 -1.95
N THR A 135 -2.98 -4.48 -1.90
CA THR A 135 -2.32 -5.61 -2.56
C THR A 135 -2.62 -5.61 -4.05
N ARG A 136 -1.69 -6.08 -4.86
CA ARG A 136 -1.84 -6.17 -6.32
C ARG A 136 -2.36 -7.53 -6.72
N LEU A 137 -3.23 -7.56 -7.73
CA LEU A 137 -3.69 -8.80 -8.36
C LEU A 137 -4.06 -8.55 -9.84
N LEU A 138 -4.62 -9.55 -10.52
CA LEU A 138 -5.04 -9.43 -11.91
C LEU A 138 -6.47 -8.89 -11.99
N PHE A 139 -6.66 -7.78 -12.73
CA PHE A 139 -7.92 -7.42 -13.36
C PHE A 139 -7.89 -7.96 -14.79
N TYR A 140 -8.96 -8.59 -15.25
CA TYR A 140 -8.95 -9.18 -16.59
C TYR A 140 -10.30 -9.13 -17.30
N ARG A 141 -10.24 -9.12 -18.64
CA ARG A 141 -11.38 -9.21 -19.56
C ARG A 141 -11.74 -10.67 -19.78
N ARG A 142 -12.83 -11.13 -19.13
CA ARG A 142 -13.35 -12.51 -19.25
C ARG A 142 -13.72 -12.88 -20.69
N ASP A 143 -14.35 -11.95 -21.38
CA ASP A 143 -14.77 -12.13 -22.76
C ASP A 143 -13.59 -12.29 -23.74
N LEU A 144 -12.52 -11.50 -23.57
CA LEU A 144 -11.31 -11.63 -24.39
C LEU A 144 -10.54 -12.91 -24.05
N LEU A 145 -10.52 -13.32 -22.80
CA LEU A 145 -9.93 -14.56 -22.36
C LEU A 145 -10.69 -15.77 -22.95
N ALA A 146 -12.03 -15.74 -22.91
CA ALA A 146 -12.88 -16.76 -23.52
C ALA A 146 -12.69 -16.83 -25.05
N GLN A 147 -12.58 -15.70 -25.73
CA GLN A 147 -12.26 -15.65 -27.17
C GLN A 147 -10.90 -16.30 -27.47
N ALA A 148 -9.94 -16.22 -26.55
CA ALA A 148 -8.65 -16.88 -26.68
C ALA A 148 -8.69 -18.40 -26.36
N GLY A 149 -9.84 -18.93 -25.94
CA GLY A 149 -10.07 -20.35 -25.66
C GLY A 149 -9.84 -20.74 -24.20
N PHE A 150 -9.94 -19.78 -23.27
CA PHE A 150 -9.75 -20.05 -21.84
C PHE A 150 -10.96 -19.60 -21.02
N GLU A 151 -11.46 -20.46 -20.14
CA GLU A 151 -12.61 -20.21 -19.28
C GLU A 151 -12.24 -19.60 -17.93
N SER A 152 -10.99 -19.78 -17.50
CA SER A 152 -10.51 -19.36 -16.16
C SER A 152 -9.21 -18.56 -16.29
N PRO A 153 -8.93 -17.65 -15.33
CA PRO A 153 -7.67 -16.91 -15.30
C PRO A 153 -6.49 -17.84 -14.97
N PRO A 154 -5.24 -17.41 -15.28
CA PRO A 154 -4.05 -18.23 -15.05
C PRO A 154 -3.80 -18.43 -13.56
N ARG A 155 -3.31 -19.61 -13.18
CA ARG A 155 -2.87 -19.94 -11.82
C ARG A 155 -1.36 -20.05 -11.70
N SER A 156 -0.65 -20.22 -12.82
CA SER A 156 0.82 -20.29 -12.87
C SER A 156 1.38 -19.38 -13.97
N TRP A 157 2.69 -19.08 -13.88
CA TRP A 157 3.38 -18.32 -14.91
C TRP A 157 3.32 -19.01 -16.28
N ASP A 158 3.45 -20.34 -16.31
CA ASP A 158 3.38 -21.10 -17.55
C ASP A 158 1.98 -21.03 -18.18
N GLU A 159 0.92 -21.11 -17.38
CA GLU A 159 -0.43 -20.90 -17.85
C GLU A 159 -0.61 -19.49 -18.38
N TRP A 160 -0.11 -18.49 -17.65
CA TRP A 160 -0.21 -17.11 -18.06
C TRP A 160 0.49 -16.84 -19.38
N GLN A 161 1.72 -17.35 -19.57
CA GLN A 161 2.44 -17.21 -20.84
C GLN A 161 1.70 -17.88 -22.00
N ARG A 162 1.12 -19.06 -21.79
CA ARG A 162 0.29 -19.72 -22.84
C ARG A 162 -0.93 -18.88 -23.22
N MET A 163 -1.62 -18.33 -22.22
CA MET A 163 -2.78 -17.45 -22.42
C MET A 163 -2.39 -16.17 -23.16
N LEU A 164 -1.31 -15.51 -22.73
CA LEU A 164 -0.79 -14.31 -23.37
C LEU A 164 -0.41 -14.57 -24.84
N GLY A 165 0.21 -15.71 -25.14
CA GLY A 165 0.53 -16.13 -26.51
C GLY A 165 -0.71 -16.33 -27.38
N ALA A 166 -1.73 -17.01 -26.84
CA ALA A 166 -3.00 -17.22 -27.54
C ALA A 166 -3.77 -15.92 -27.76
N ILE A 167 -3.79 -15.04 -26.77
CA ILE A 167 -4.39 -13.70 -26.88
C ILE A 167 -3.67 -12.91 -27.97
N LYS A 168 -2.32 -12.85 -27.94
CA LYS A 168 -1.55 -12.09 -28.93
C LYS A 168 -1.76 -12.60 -30.36
N ALA A 169 -1.81 -13.91 -30.57
CA ALA A 169 -2.04 -14.52 -31.87
C ALA A 169 -3.40 -14.12 -32.50
N ARG A 170 -4.40 -13.78 -31.67
CA ARG A 170 -5.75 -13.40 -32.10
C ARG A 170 -5.98 -11.91 -32.16
N SER A 171 -5.24 -11.12 -31.35
CA SER A 171 -5.54 -9.70 -31.15
C SER A 171 -4.91 -8.77 -32.18
N GLY A 172 -4.01 -9.25 -33.02
CA GLY A 172 -3.26 -8.40 -33.96
C GLY A 172 -2.14 -7.57 -33.30
N PRO A 173 -1.47 -6.71 -34.09
CA PRO A 173 -0.26 -6.01 -33.63
C PRO A 173 -0.52 -4.98 -32.51
N ASP A 174 -1.67 -4.29 -32.57
CA ASP A 174 -1.98 -3.12 -31.74
C ASP A 174 -2.71 -3.45 -30.45
N ARG A 175 -2.74 -4.72 -30.05
CA ARG A 175 -3.35 -5.18 -28.80
C ARG A 175 -2.40 -6.07 -28.03
N TYR A 176 -2.54 -6.03 -26.71
CA TYR A 176 -1.61 -6.67 -25.80
C TYR A 176 -2.34 -7.63 -24.83
N GLY A 177 -1.59 -8.60 -24.35
CA GLY A 177 -2.12 -9.53 -23.35
C GLY A 177 -2.18 -8.92 -21.95
N VAL A 178 -1.19 -8.10 -21.58
CA VAL A 178 -1.08 -7.50 -20.24
C VAL A 178 -0.54 -6.08 -20.32
N LEU A 179 -1.00 -5.23 -19.41
CA LEU A 179 -0.40 -3.91 -19.15
C LEU A 179 0.54 -3.99 -17.95
N LEU A 180 1.80 -3.63 -18.15
CA LEU A 180 2.86 -3.54 -17.14
C LEU A 180 3.59 -2.19 -17.33
N PRO A 181 3.14 -1.11 -16.65
CA PRO A 181 3.71 0.22 -16.86
C PRO A 181 5.18 0.28 -16.43
N LEU A 182 6.05 0.78 -17.32
CA LEU A 182 7.51 0.83 -17.07
C LEU A 182 7.92 1.82 -15.98
N ASN A 183 7.05 2.79 -15.67
CA ASN A 183 7.31 3.77 -14.60
C ASN A 183 6.82 3.32 -13.22
N GLU A 184 6.34 2.08 -13.07
CA GLU A 184 6.00 1.45 -11.79
C GLU A 184 6.97 0.31 -11.47
N PHE A 185 7.40 0.19 -10.21
CA PHE A 185 8.23 -0.94 -9.77
C PHE A 185 7.40 -2.13 -9.27
N GLU A 186 6.16 -1.90 -8.88
CA GLU A 186 5.28 -2.89 -8.27
C GLU A 186 5.03 -4.13 -9.15
N PRO A 187 4.80 -4.03 -10.47
CA PRO A 187 4.61 -5.23 -11.29
C PRO A 187 5.80 -6.19 -11.26
N LEU A 188 7.04 -5.67 -11.29
CA LEU A 188 8.22 -6.50 -11.15
C LEU A 188 8.41 -7.00 -9.70
N LEU A 189 8.17 -6.13 -8.72
CA LEU A 189 8.29 -6.47 -7.31
C LEU A 189 7.36 -7.62 -6.91
N VAL A 190 6.08 -7.56 -7.29
CA VAL A 190 5.13 -8.63 -6.91
C VAL A 190 5.52 -9.99 -7.50
N LEU A 191 6.11 -10.02 -8.69
CA LEU A 191 6.65 -11.24 -9.29
C LEU A 191 7.92 -11.71 -8.56
N ALA A 192 8.79 -10.77 -8.14
CA ALA A 192 10.01 -11.09 -7.41
C ALA A 192 9.73 -11.65 -6.01
N LEU A 193 8.71 -11.11 -5.32
CA LEU A 193 8.28 -11.61 -4.01
C LEU A 193 7.72 -13.05 -4.04
N GLN A 194 7.41 -13.59 -5.22
CA GLN A 194 6.98 -14.98 -5.40
C GLN A 194 8.14 -15.99 -5.32
N GLN A 195 9.38 -15.51 -5.42
CA GLN A 195 10.55 -16.35 -5.30
C GLN A 195 10.87 -16.70 -3.84
N PRO A 196 11.54 -17.83 -3.59
CA PRO A 196 11.96 -18.20 -2.23
C PRO A 196 13.10 -17.32 -1.72
N GLU A 197 13.98 -16.85 -2.60
CA GLU A 197 15.14 -16.05 -2.23
C GLU A 197 14.71 -14.60 -1.92
N PRO A 198 15.16 -14.01 -0.80
CA PRO A 198 14.88 -12.61 -0.48
C PRO A 198 15.65 -11.67 -1.42
N LEU A 199 15.09 -10.46 -1.62
CA LEU A 199 15.73 -9.42 -2.45
C LEU A 199 16.94 -8.76 -1.79
N LEU A 200 17.01 -8.79 -0.46
CA LEU A 200 18.13 -8.31 0.34
C LEU A 200 18.56 -9.41 1.31
N VAL A 201 19.86 -9.51 1.56
CA VAL A 201 20.48 -10.45 2.49
C VAL A 201 21.33 -9.74 3.53
N ASP A 202 21.95 -10.48 4.45
CA ASP A 202 22.81 -9.97 5.51
C ASP A 202 22.09 -8.87 6.35
N ASP A 203 20.94 -9.20 6.91
CA ASP A 203 20.08 -8.28 7.68
C ASP A 203 19.67 -7.02 6.88
N GLY A 204 19.45 -7.18 5.58
CA GLY A 204 19.06 -6.10 4.69
C GLY A 204 20.19 -5.10 4.42
N THR A 205 21.45 -5.55 4.44
CA THR A 205 22.61 -4.71 4.17
C THR A 205 23.26 -4.94 2.82
N ARG A 206 22.79 -5.96 2.08
CA ARG A 206 23.28 -6.29 0.73
C ARG A 206 22.13 -6.62 -0.21
N GLY A 207 22.32 -6.30 -1.48
CA GLY A 207 21.49 -6.79 -2.58
C GLY A 207 21.60 -8.30 -2.75
N ASN A 208 20.57 -8.92 -3.33
CA ASN A 208 20.55 -10.33 -3.71
C ASN A 208 19.85 -10.52 -5.07
N PHE A 209 20.05 -9.54 -5.94
CA PHE A 209 19.42 -9.52 -7.27
C PHE A 209 20.12 -10.46 -8.25
N GLU A 210 21.35 -10.89 -7.98
CA GLU A 210 22.01 -11.96 -8.72
C GLU A 210 21.50 -13.36 -8.38
N SER A 211 20.59 -13.52 -7.42
CA SER A 211 19.95 -14.78 -7.08
C SER A 211 19.25 -15.41 -8.29
N ALA A 212 19.22 -16.74 -8.33
CA ALA A 212 18.54 -17.46 -9.41
C ALA A 212 17.04 -17.10 -9.51
N GLY A 213 16.37 -16.85 -8.37
CA GLY A 213 14.98 -16.45 -8.31
C GLY A 213 14.72 -15.08 -8.94
N PHE A 214 15.53 -14.07 -8.59
CA PHE A 214 15.36 -12.75 -9.18
C PHE A 214 15.67 -12.75 -10.69
N LYS A 215 16.75 -13.43 -11.12
CA LYS A 215 17.07 -13.56 -12.55
C LYS A 215 15.94 -14.23 -13.34
N ARG A 216 15.34 -15.31 -12.80
CA ARG A 216 14.16 -15.94 -13.41
C ARG A 216 12.99 -14.96 -13.52
N THR A 217 12.76 -14.18 -12.46
CA THR A 217 11.68 -13.17 -12.44
C THR A 217 11.91 -12.08 -13.47
N LEU A 218 13.12 -11.53 -13.52
CA LEU A 218 13.46 -10.47 -14.48
C LEU A 218 13.37 -10.98 -15.92
N ALA A 219 13.83 -12.22 -16.17
CA ALA A 219 13.70 -12.87 -17.48
C ALA A 219 12.23 -13.04 -17.87
N PHE A 220 11.37 -13.52 -16.95
CA PHE A 220 9.93 -13.65 -17.17
C PHE A 220 9.27 -12.30 -17.47
N TYR A 221 9.60 -11.26 -16.69
CA TYR A 221 9.09 -9.91 -16.88
C TYR A 221 9.50 -9.32 -18.24
N VAL A 222 10.78 -9.39 -18.59
CA VAL A 222 11.31 -8.87 -19.85
C VAL A 222 10.74 -9.61 -21.06
N GLU A 223 10.53 -10.93 -20.94
CA GLU A 223 9.95 -11.74 -22.01
C GLU A 223 8.52 -11.33 -22.38
N MET A 224 7.74 -10.78 -21.43
CA MET A 224 6.42 -10.22 -21.71
C MET A 224 6.48 -9.10 -22.76
N PHE A 225 7.50 -8.26 -22.70
CA PHE A 225 7.70 -7.17 -23.66
C PHE A 225 8.32 -7.69 -24.97
N ARG A 226 9.30 -8.55 -24.89
CA ARG A 226 9.98 -9.10 -26.07
C ARG A 226 9.05 -9.87 -27.00
N ARG A 227 8.08 -10.59 -26.43
CA ARG A 227 7.03 -11.30 -27.20
C ARG A 227 5.89 -10.41 -27.63
N GLY A 228 5.91 -9.12 -27.29
CA GLY A 228 4.83 -8.19 -27.55
C GLY A 228 3.55 -8.52 -26.77
N TYR A 229 3.66 -9.17 -25.61
CA TYR A 229 2.53 -9.41 -24.73
C TYR A 229 2.20 -8.17 -23.90
N ALA A 230 3.19 -7.34 -23.57
CA ALA A 230 3.05 -6.05 -22.91
C ALA A 230 3.61 -4.92 -23.79
N PRO A 231 2.97 -3.73 -23.83
CA PRO A 231 3.54 -2.58 -24.48
C PRO A 231 4.65 -1.97 -23.62
N PRO A 232 5.80 -1.54 -24.20
CA PRO A 232 6.87 -0.88 -23.44
C PRO A 232 6.53 0.61 -23.22
N LEU A 233 5.48 0.88 -22.46
CA LEU A 233 4.91 2.20 -22.19
C LEU A 233 4.90 2.52 -20.70
N SER A 234 4.91 3.81 -20.38
CA SER A 234 4.62 4.33 -19.05
C SER A 234 3.12 4.58 -18.86
N ASN A 235 2.68 4.83 -17.63
CA ASN A 235 1.30 5.25 -17.36
C ASN A 235 0.94 6.56 -18.07
N ALA A 236 1.90 7.46 -18.26
CA ALA A 236 1.67 8.72 -18.95
C ALA A 236 1.37 8.53 -20.46
N ASP A 237 1.92 7.46 -21.05
CA ASP A 237 1.68 7.12 -22.46
C ASP A 237 0.32 6.45 -22.64
N VAL A 238 -0.24 5.85 -21.59
CA VAL A 238 -1.59 5.27 -21.57
C VAL A 238 -2.56 6.33 -21.05
N SER A 239 -3.04 7.19 -21.94
CA SER A 239 -3.80 8.40 -21.58
C SER A 239 -5.06 8.15 -20.71
N ASN A 240 -5.69 6.99 -20.83
CA ASN A 240 -6.83 6.58 -20.02
C ASN A 240 -6.90 5.06 -19.93
N VAL A 241 -6.39 4.49 -18.86
CA VAL A 241 -6.30 3.04 -18.66
C VAL A 241 -7.67 2.34 -18.73
N TRP A 242 -8.73 2.96 -18.24
CA TRP A 242 -10.08 2.38 -18.24
C TRP A 242 -10.67 2.33 -19.65
N ASN A 243 -10.48 3.39 -20.44
CA ASN A 243 -10.91 3.40 -21.86
C ASN A 243 -10.10 2.39 -22.67
N GLU A 244 -8.80 2.28 -22.43
CA GLU A 244 -7.94 1.30 -23.08
C GLU A 244 -8.34 -0.13 -22.74
N PHE A 245 -8.66 -0.40 -21.48
CA PHE A 245 -9.22 -1.69 -21.04
C PHE A 245 -10.57 -1.96 -21.70
N ALA A 246 -11.47 -0.96 -21.74
CA ALA A 246 -12.79 -1.09 -22.38
C ALA A 246 -12.68 -1.45 -23.87
N ARG A 247 -11.73 -0.84 -24.60
CA ARG A 247 -11.47 -1.12 -26.03
C ARG A 247 -10.76 -2.47 -26.27
N GLY A 248 -10.32 -3.15 -25.21
CA GLY A 248 -9.55 -4.39 -25.29
C GLY A 248 -8.13 -4.18 -25.79
N TYR A 249 -7.52 -3.02 -25.48
CA TYR A 249 -6.11 -2.75 -25.78
C TYR A 249 -5.19 -3.72 -25.04
N PHE A 250 -5.57 -4.11 -23.81
CA PHE A 250 -4.95 -5.19 -23.04
C PHE A 250 -6.02 -6.05 -22.35
N THR A 251 -5.68 -7.32 -22.11
CA THR A 251 -6.59 -8.30 -21.50
C THR A 251 -6.42 -8.35 -19.98
N PHE A 252 -5.17 -8.32 -19.48
CA PHE A 252 -4.81 -8.35 -18.06
C PHE A 252 -4.19 -7.04 -17.63
N TYR A 253 -4.46 -6.66 -16.37
CA TYR A 253 -3.84 -5.51 -15.72
C TYR A 253 -3.49 -5.87 -14.28
N ILE A 254 -2.23 -5.69 -13.88
CA ILE A 254 -1.82 -5.82 -12.48
C ILE A 254 -2.07 -4.49 -11.79
N THR A 255 -3.04 -4.47 -10.88
CA THR A 255 -3.40 -3.25 -10.14
C THR A 255 -4.02 -3.56 -8.79
N GLY A 256 -4.43 -2.54 -8.04
CA GLY A 256 -4.96 -2.64 -6.69
C GLY A 256 -6.47 -2.40 -6.55
N PRO A 257 -7.00 -2.49 -5.32
CA PRO A 257 -8.44 -2.48 -5.05
C PRO A 257 -9.14 -1.17 -5.40
N TRP A 258 -8.45 -0.03 -5.35
CA TRP A 258 -9.02 1.27 -5.76
C TRP A 258 -9.60 1.27 -7.19
N ASN A 259 -9.12 0.36 -8.04
CA ASN A 259 -9.62 0.24 -9.39
C ASN A 259 -10.97 -0.49 -9.50
N ILE A 260 -11.45 -1.20 -8.47
CA ILE A 260 -12.79 -1.80 -8.51
C ILE A 260 -13.83 -0.71 -8.80
N GLY A 261 -13.93 0.28 -7.93
CA GLY A 261 -14.89 1.37 -8.09
C GLY A 261 -14.65 2.22 -9.35
N GLU A 262 -13.39 2.35 -9.83
CA GLU A 262 -13.11 3.04 -11.08
C GLU A 262 -13.65 2.26 -12.30
N PHE A 263 -13.46 0.94 -12.32
CA PHE A 263 -13.99 0.08 -13.37
C PHE A 263 -15.53 0.07 -13.38
N GLU A 264 -16.17 -0.01 -12.22
CA GLU A 264 -17.63 0.06 -12.09
C GLU A 264 -18.20 1.38 -12.61
N ARG A 265 -17.56 2.50 -12.31
CA ARG A 265 -18.02 3.82 -12.72
C ARG A 265 -17.72 4.16 -14.18
N ARG A 266 -16.59 3.72 -14.71
CA ARG A 266 -16.05 4.19 -16.00
C ARG A 266 -16.27 3.25 -17.16
N LEU A 267 -16.38 1.94 -16.90
CA LEU A 267 -16.63 1.01 -17.99
C LEU A 267 -18.07 1.12 -18.48
N PRO A 268 -18.30 1.01 -19.80
CA PRO A 268 -19.66 0.96 -20.35
C PRO A 268 -20.51 -0.13 -19.70
N ALA A 269 -21.81 0.10 -19.54
CA ALA A 269 -22.74 -0.85 -18.94
C ALA A 269 -22.68 -2.25 -19.58
N ALA A 270 -22.49 -2.33 -20.90
CA ALA A 270 -22.35 -3.59 -21.63
C ALA A 270 -21.11 -4.41 -21.25
N LEU A 271 -20.10 -3.78 -20.62
CA LEU A 271 -18.85 -4.44 -20.22
C LEU A 271 -18.78 -4.75 -18.73
N GLN A 272 -19.76 -4.35 -17.92
CA GLN A 272 -19.72 -4.54 -16.47
C GLN A 272 -19.65 -6.01 -16.05
N GLN A 273 -20.16 -6.93 -16.85
CA GLN A 273 -20.05 -8.36 -16.60
C GLN A 273 -18.92 -9.05 -17.39
N SER A 274 -18.16 -8.27 -18.19
CA SER A 274 -17.10 -8.79 -19.06
C SER A 274 -15.72 -8.74 -18.43
N TRP A 275 -15.59 -8.28 -17.17
CA TRP A 275 -14.33 -8.21 -16.44
C TRP A 275 -14.43 -8.90 -15.09
N MET A 276 -13.30 -9.22 -14.50
CA MET A 276 -13.20 -9.85 -13.21
C MET A 276 -11.82 -9.62 -12.60
N THR A 277 -11.69 -9.94 -11.32
CA THR A 277 -10.43 -10.01 -10.58
C THR A 277 -9.99 -11.45 -10.36
N ALA A 278 -8.69 -11.69 -10.26
CA ALA A 278 -8.13 -12.99 -9.95
C ALA A 278 -6.81 -12.84 -9.16
N PRO A 279 -6.49 -13.79 -8.25
CA PRO A 279 -5.18 -13.82 -7.62
C PRO A 279 -4.05 -13.88 -8.64
N LEU A 280 -2.87 -13.39 -8.27
CA LEU A 280 -1.70 -13.46 -9.13
C LEU A 280 -1.26 -14.91 -9.37
N PRO A 281 -0.94 -15.28 -10.61
CA PRO A 281 -0.26 -16.55 -10.88
C PRO A 281 1.17 -16.49 -10.35
N GLY A 282 1.69 -17.62 -9.92
CA GLY A 282 3.06 -17.77 -9.45
C GLY A 282 3.87 -18.79 -10.24
N PRO A 283 5.13 -19.03 -9.91
CA PRO A 283 6.01 -19.94 -10.65
C PRO A 283 5.50 -21.38 -10.75
N GLY A 284 4.76 -21.87 -9.74
CA GLY A 284 4.26 -23.24 -9.70
C GLY A 284 2.81 -23.38 -9.24
N GLY A 285 2.02 -22.29 -9.24
CA GLY A 285 0.65 -22.24 -8.75
C GLY A 285 0.28 -20.81 -8.34
N PRO A 286 -0.75 -20.59 -7.50
CA PRO A 286 -1.12 -19.25 -7.05
C PRO A 286 0.04 -18.52 -6.37
N GLY A 287 0.36 -17.33 -6.87
CA GLY A 287 1.50 -16.53 -6.44
C GLY A 287 1.23 -15.70 -5.18
N ALA A 288 2.31 -15.30 -4.53
CA ALA A 288 2.24 -14.24 -3.54
C ALA A 288 2.11 -12.87 -4.24
N SER A 289 1.62 -11.89 -3.49
CA SER A 289 1.62 -10.49 -3.88
C SER A 289 2.28 -9.63 -2.80
N ILE A 290 2.36 -8.33 -3.04
CA ILE A 290 2.86 -7.38 -2.05
C ILE A 290 1.84 -7.19 -0.93
N ALA A 291 2.32 -7.16 0.31
CA ALA A 291 1.59 -6.65 1.46
C ALA A 291 1.62 -5.12 1.42
N GLY A 292 0.87 -4.54 0.50
CA GLY A 292 0.74 -3.09 0.32
C GLY A 292 -0.38 -2.51 1.16
N GLY A 293 -0.40 -1.18 1.24
CA GLY A 293 -1.44 -0.41 1.91
C GLY A 293 -0.90 0.73 2.74
N SER A 294 -1.78 1.29 3.54
CA SER A 294 -1.43 2.34 4.49
C SER A 294 -1.73 1.94 5.90
N SER A 295 -0.96 2.49 6.80
CA SER A 295 -1.10 2.31 8.23
C SER A 295 -1.33 3.65 8.93
N LEU A 296 -2.03 3.59 10.05
CA LEU A 296 -2.14 4.70 10.99
C LEU A 296 -0.93 4.66 11.92
N VAL A 297 -0.16 5.74 11.94
CA VAL A 297 1.00 5.89 12.81
C VAL A 297 0.83 7.10 13.73
N MET A 298 1.47 7.05 14.89
CA MET A 298 1.58 8.19 15.81
C MET A 298 3.01 8.73 15.76
N PHE A 299 3.16 10.04 15.74
CA PHE A 299 4.48 10.65 15.85
C PHE A 299 4.95 10.70 17.31
N ALA A 300 6.23 10.35 17.53
CA ALA A 300 6.84 10.27 18.86
C ALA A 300 6.79 11.61 19.63
N ARG A 301 6.83 12.74 18.90
CA ARG A 301 6.78 14.10 19.46
C ARG A 301 5.37 14.63 19.74
N SER A 302 4.32 13.86 19.44
CA SER A 302 2.95 14.27 19.79
C SER A 302 2.82 14.51 21.30
N ARG A 303 2.18 15.63 21.64
CA ARG A 303 1.90 16.01 23.04
C ARG A 303 0.51 15.56 23.50
N VAL A 304 -0.28 15.02 22.58
CA VAL A 304 -1.69 14.61 22.81
C VAL A 304 -1.88 13.11 22.52
N LYS A 305 -0.89 12.29 22.88
CA LYS A 305 -0.80 10.86 22.51
C LYS A 305 -2.03 10.04 22.88
N ASP A 306 -2.70 10.35 24.01
CA ASP A 306 -3.89 9.59 24.43
C ASP A 306 -5.10 9.93 23.54
N ALA A 307 -5.32 11.18 23.19
CA ALA A 307 -6.36 11.61 22.27
C ALA A 307 -6.06 11.09 20.84
N ALA A 308 -4.79 11.15 20.43
CA ALA A 308 -4.33 10.61 19.14
C ALA A 308 -4.57 9.09 19.05
N TRP A 309 -4.34 8.35 20.12
CA TRP A 309 -4.62 6.92 20.20
C TRP A 309 -6.11 6.61 20.10
N GLN A 310 -6.99 7.38 20.77
CA GLN A 310 -8.44 7.21 20.65
C GLN A 310 -8.94 7.40 19.22
N TRP A 311 -8.37 8.36 18.48
CA TRP A 311 -8.67 8.54 17.05
C TRP A 311 -8.21 7.35 16.23
N LEU A 312 -6.99 6.84 16.47
CA LEU A 312 -6.45 5.67 15.80
C LEU A 312 -7.27 4.41 16.08
N GLU A 313 -7.65 4.17 17.35
CA GLU A 313 -8.54 3.05 17.72
C GLU A 313 -9.90 3.16 17.04
N TYR A 314 -10.48 4.35 16.98
CA TYR A 314 -11.78 4.58 16.32
C TYR A 314 -11.68 4.21 14.82
N LEU A 315 -10.69 4.68 14.10
CA LEU A 315 -10.48 4.35 12.69
C LEU A 315 -10.19 2.86 12.46
N SER A 316 -9.72 2.17 13.48
CA SER A 316 -9.41 0.73 13.42
C SER A 316 -10.60 -0.18 13.71
N ARG A 317 -11.76 0.37 14.12
CA ARG A 317 -12.96 -0.42 14.41
C ARG A 317 -13.52 -1.05 13.14
N PRO A 318 -14.02 -2.30 13.18
CA PRO A 318 -14.59 -2.98 12.01
C PRO A 318 -15.73 -2.20 11.33
N ASP A 319 -16.64 -1.63 12.11
CA ASP A 319 -17.76 -0.83 11.60
C ASP A 319 -17.30 0.48 10.92
N VAL A 320 -16.24 1.09 11.44
CA VAL A 320 -15.64 2.30 10.86
C VAL A 320 -14.86 1.96 9.59
N GLN A 321 -14.14 0.85 9.57
CA GLN A 321 -13.45 0.36 8.37
C GLN A 321 -14.43 -0.04 7.26
N ALA A 322 -15.56 -0.69 7.60
CA ALA A 322 -16.62 -0.97 6.63
C ALA A 322 -17.18 0.34 6.05
N ARG A 323 -17.45 1.33 6.90
CA ARG A 323 -17.90 2.65 6.45
C ARG A 323 -16.85 3.37 5.60
N PHE A 324 -15.57 3.23 5.94
CA PHE A 324 -14.48 3.81 5.15
C PHE A 324 -14.39 3.15 3.77
N HIS A 325 -14.51 1.83 3.70
CA HIS A 325 -14.61 1.09 2.44
C HIS A 325 -15.76 1.60 1.56
N GLU A 326 -16.98 1.77 2.10
CA GLU A 326 -18.12 2.30 1.34
C GLU A 326 -17.83 3.69 0.73
N LEU A 327 -17.01 4.50 1.41
CA LEU A 327 -16.71 5.86 1.00
C LEU A 327 -15.55 5.97 0.00
N THR A 328 -14.56 5.06 0.08
CA THR A 328 -13.32 5.10 -0.70
C THR A 328 -13.22 4.00 -1.74
N GLY A 329 -13.76 2.81 -1.46
CA GLY A 329 -13.50 1.57 -2.17
C GLY A 329 -12.26 0.82 -1.67
N ASP A 330 -11.51 1.37 -0.71
CA ASP A 330 -10.34 0.70 -0.13
C ASP A 330 -10.74 -0.49 0.71
N LEU A 331 -9.99 -1.57 0.60
CA LEU A 331 -10.30 -2.83 1.29
C LEU A 331 -9.73 -2.85 2.70
N PRO A 332 -10.49 -3.38 3.68
CA PRO A 332 -10.07 -3.39 5.08
C PRO A 332 -8.97 -4.43 5.35
N PRO A 333 -8.03 -4.14 6.27
CA PRO A 333 -6.96 -5.06 6.66
C PRO A 333 -7.40 -6.10 7.69
N ARG A 334 -8.59 -5.96 8.28
CA ARG A 334 -9.12 -6.84 9.33
C ARG A 334 -10.04 -7.90 8.76
N ARG A 335 -9.83 -9.16 9.16
CA ARG A 335 -10.64 -10.29 8.70
C ARG A 335 -12.12 -10.19 9.08
N THR A 336 -12.41 -9.70 10.29
CA THR A 336 -13.80 -9.54 10.77
C THR A 336 -14.59 -8.54 9.93
N THR A 337 -13.97 -7.50 9.40
CA THR A 337 -14.62 -6.52 8.53
C THR A 337 -15.13 -7.15 7.22
N TRP A 338 -14.48 -8.21 6.73
CA TRP A 338 -14.92 -8.93 5.52
C TRP A 338 -16.21 -9.73 5.71
N GLY A 339 -16.74 -9.78 6.93
CA GLY A 339 -18.09 -10.28 7.20
C GLY A 339 -19.18 -9.24 6.97
N ASP A 340 -18.82 -7.98 6.73
CA ASP A 340 -19.77 -6.96 6.31
C ASP A 340 -20.45 -7.35 4.99
N LYS A 341 -21.76 -7.11 4.88
CA LYS A 341 -22.56 -7.58 3.75
C LYS A 341 -22.09 -7.01 2.42
N ALA A 342 -21.71 -5.73 2.38
CA ALA A 342 -21.26 -5.09 1.15
C ALA A 342 -19.98 -5.73 0.61
N LEU A 343 -19.02 -6.02 1.50
CA LEU A 343 -17.76 -6.70 1.15
C LEU A 343 -17.96 -8.19 0.82
N ALA A 344 -18.82 -8.88 1.55
CA ALA A 344 -19.08 -10.30 1.35
C ALA A 344 -19.77 -10.58 0.00
N ASP A 345 -20.66 -9.67 -0.43
CA ASP A 345 -21.39 -9.75 -1.69
C ASP A 345 -20.58 -9.23 -2.89
N ASP A 346 -19.49 -8.48 -2.64
CA ASP A 346 -18.66 -7.94 -3.72
C ASP A 346 -17.84 -9.06 -4.41
N VAL A 347 -18.26 -9.38 -5.63
CA VAL A 347 -17.63 -10.43 -6.44
C VAL A 347 -16.19 -10.09 -6.84
N TYR A 348 -15.88 -8.79 -6.96
CA TYR A 348 -14.55 -8.31 -7.35
C TYR A 348 -13.58 -8.28 -6.17
N ALA A 349 -14.06 -8.00 -4.96
CA ALA A 349 -13.27 -8.03 -3.75
C ALA A 349 -12.86 -9.46 -3.32
N ARG A 350 -13.58 -10.48 -3.75
CA ARG A 350 -13.34 -11.89 -3.36
C ARG A 350 -11.92 -12.36 -3.65
N ALA A 351 -11.38 -12.02 -4.83
CA ALA A 351 -10.01 -12.38 -5.20
C ALA A 351 -8.96 -11.68 -4.32
N PHE A 352 -9.24 -10.47 -3.86
CA PHE A 352 -8.38 -9.75 -2.91
C PHE A 352 -8.33 -10.45 -1.56
N ARG A 353 -9.47 -10.90 -1.03
CA ARG A 353 -9.51 -11.66 0.22
C ARG A 353 -8.66 -12.93 0.14
N GLU A 354 -8.72 -13.63 -0.99
CA GLU A 354 -7.88 -14.81 -1.23
C GLU A 354 -6.40 -14.44 -1.34
N GLN A 355 -6.07 -13.37 -2.07
CA GLN A 355 -4.68 -12.92 -2.25
C GLN A 355 -4.05 -12.45 -0.94
N LEU A 356 -4.80 -11.81 -0.05
CA LEU A 356 -4.32 -11.31 1.24
C LEU A 356 -3.80 -12.40 2.18
N GLU A 357 -4.20 -13.66 2.00
CA GLU A 357 -3.59 -14.79 2.72
C GLU A 357 -2.19 -15.14 2.20
N ARG A 358 -1.83 -14.65 1.02
CA ARG A 358 -0.55 -14.90 0.33
C ARG A 358 0.13 -13.58 -0.06
N VAL A 359 0.40 -12.73 0.91
CA VAL A 359 1.14 -11.48 0.71
C VAL A 359 2.45 -11.49 1.47
N LYS A 360 3.46 -10.82 0.91
CA LYS A 360 4.76 -10.62 1.53
C LYS A 360 5.09 -9.12 1.60
N PRO A 361 5.69 -8.63 2.67
CA PRO A 361 6.16 -7.24 2.72
C PRO A 361 7.29 -7.02 1.71
N ALA A 362 7.40 -5.80 1.22
CA ALA A 362 8.65 -5.33 0.62
C ALA A 362 9.79 -5.39 1.66
N PRO A 363 11.06 -5.40 1.27
CA PRO A 363 12.17 -5.34 2.23
C PRO A 363 12.02 -4.18 3.21
N LYS A 364 12.01 -4.47 4.53
CA LYS A 364 11.75 -3.51 5.60
C LYS A 364 13.01 -2.74 5.98
N VAL A 365 13.59 -2.03 5.03
CA VAL A 365 14.77 -1.19 5.23
C VAL A 365 14.49 0.27 4.86
N PRO A 366 15.08 1.27 5.55
CA PRO A 366 14.86 2.68 5.26
C PRO A 366 15.16 3.08 3.81
N GLU A 367 16.07 2.36 3.17
CA GLU A 367 16.56 2.64 1.83
C GLU A 367 15.69 2.01 0.72
N TRP A 368 14.61 1.33 1.08
CA TRP A 368 13.85 0.51 0.12
C TRP A 368 13.33 1.29 -1.09
N GLU A 369 12.71 2.45 -0.88
CA GLU A 369 12.15 3.26 -1.97
C GLU A 369 13.21 3.63 -3.03
N ARG A 370 14.43 3.90 -2.59
CA ARG A 370 15.56 4.18 -3.49
C ARG A 370 15.97 2.92 -4.26
N ILE A 371 16.03 1.76 -3.59
CA ILE A 371 16.37 0.48 -4.23
C ILE A 371 15.29 0.08 -5.23
N ALA A 372 14.01 0.24 -4.89
CA ALA A 372 12.89 -0.04 -5.79
C ALA A 372 12.91 0.86 -7.04
N THR A 373 13.28 2.12 -6.88
CA THR A 373 13.49 3.05 -8.00
C THR A 373 14.61 2.55 -8.93
N GLU A 374 15.75 2.12 -8.37
CA GLU A 374 16.86 1.56 -9.17
C GLU A 374 16.45 0.25 -9.86
N MET A 375 15.69 -0.61 -9.17
CA MET A 375 15.15 -1.83 -9.75
C MET A 375 14.29 -1.54 -10.99
N ARG A 376 13.41 -0.55 -10.91
CA ARG A 376 12.59 -0.10 -12.03
C ARG A 376 13.43 0.40 -13.19
N LEU A 377 14.39 1.31 -12.93
CA LEU A 377 15.25 1.90 -13.97
C LEU A 377 16.10 0.84 -14.69
N VAL A 378 16.66 -0.11 -13.95
CA VAL A 378 17.44 -1.20 -14.52
C VAL A 378 16.55 -2.14 -15.32
N ALA A 379 15.36 -2.48 -14.83
CA ALA A 379 14.40 -3.31 -15.55
C ALA A 379 13.95 -2.65 -16.87
N GLU A 380 13.64 -1.35 -16.87
CA GLU A 380 13.29 -0.58 -18.07
C GLU A 380 14.41 -0.65 -19.14
N ARG A 381 15.67 -0.45 -18.76
CA ARG A 381 16.83 -0.61 -19.66
C ARG A 381 16.95 -2.03 -20.21
N THR A 382 16.60 -3.04 -19.42
CA THR A 382 16.62 -4.44 -19.83
C THR A 382 15.50 -4.73 -20.83
N VAL A 383 14.30 -4.18 -20.61
CA VAL A 383 13.18 -4.26 -21.56
C VAL A 383 13.55 -3.64 -22.91
N HIS A 384 14.26 -2.51 -22.90
CA HIS A 384 14.75 -1.86 -24.12
C HIS A 384 15.99 -2.53 -24.74
N GLY A 385 16.45 -3.67 -24.21
CA GLY A 385 17.57 -4.44 -24.75
C GLY A 385 18.96 -3.82 -24.53
N GLN A 386 19.07 -2.82 -23.66
CA GLN A 386 20.33 -2.16 -23.31
C GLN A 386 21.19 -3.01 -22.36
N LEU A 387 20.55 -3.94 -21.64
CA LEU A 387 21.20 -4.87 -20.71
C LEU A 387 20.66 -6.28 -20.94
N THR A 388 21.52 -7.26 -20.73
CA THR A 388 21.08 -8.65 -20.51
C THR A 388 20.54 -8.81 -19.09
N VAL A 389 19.80 -9.89 -18.82
CA VAL A 389 19.32 -10.20 -17.46
C VAL A 389 20.46 -10.30 -16.45
N ASP A 390 21.58 -10.94 -16.82
CA ASP A 390 22.74 -11.07 -15.94
C ASP A 390 23.42 -9.72 -15.66
N GLN A 391 23.59 -8.89 -16.70
CA GLN A 391 24.13 -7.54 -16.52
C GLN A 391 23.23 -6.67 -15.65
N ALA A 392 21.91 -6.77 -15.84
CA ALA A 392 20.92 -6.04 -15.04
C ALA A 392 20.95 -6.47 -13.58
N ALA A 393 21.02 -7.77 -13.31
CA ALA A 393 21.09 -8.31 -11.96
C ALA A 393 22.38 -7.85 -11.23
N ALA A 394 23.53 -7.94 -11.87
CA ALA A 394 24.82 -7.50 -11.33
C ALA A 394 24.86 -5.96 -11.12
N GLU A 395 24.32 -5.19 -12.08
CA GLU A 395 24.23 -3.73 -11.95
C GLU A 395 23.33 -3.34 -10.78
N LEU A 396 22.20 -4.04 -10.60
CA LEU A 396 21.26 -3.76 -9.53
C LEU A 396 21.84 -4.12 -8.16
N ASP A 397 22.54 -5.23 -8.00
CA ASP A 397 23.26 -5.56 -6.76
C ASP A 397 24.31 -4.50 -6.44
N ALA A 398 25.08 -4.06 -7.41
CA ALA A 398 26.07 -3.00 -7.21
C ALA A 398 25.42 -1.66 -6.80
N ARG A 399 24.25 -1.32 -7.34
CA ARG A 399 23.50 -0.11 -6.97
C ARG A 399 22.91 -0.23 -5.57
N ALA A 400 22.27 -1.34 -5.25
CA ALA A 400 21.70 -1.62 -3.93
C ALA A 400 22.80 -1.60 -2.86
N ASP A 401 23.95 -2.23 -3.11
CA ASP A 401 25.08 -2.25 -2.19
C ASP A 401 25.67 -0.87 -1.91
N ARG A 402 25.70 0.02 -2.91
CA ARG A 402 26.09 1.44 -2.68
C ARG A 402 25.08 2.18 -1.81
N ILE A 403 23.78 1.98 -2.06
CA ILE A 403 22.70 2.58 -1.26
C ILE A 403 22.79 2.12 0.19
N LEU A 404 23.02 0.81 0.40
CA LEU A 404 23.06 0.15 1.71
C LEU A 404 24.41 0.32 2.44
N ALA A 405 25.43 0.92 1.83
CA ALA A 405 26.76 1.04 2.42
C ALA A 405 26.78 1.75 3.79
N LYS A 406 25.99 2.82 3.93
CA LYS A 406 25.87 3.55 5.20
C LYS A 406 25.20 2.68 6.28
N ARG A 407 24.10 1.99 5.94
CA ARG A 407 23.41 1.06 6.84
C ARG A 407 24.37 -0.03 7.33
N ARG A 408 25.09 -0.66 6.43
CA ARG A 408 26.11 -1.68 6.72
C ARG A 408 27.17 -1.18 7.72
N SER A 409 27.71 0.03 7.49
CA SER A 409 28.68 0.65 8.39
C SER A 409 28.09 0.95 9.78
N LEU A 410 26.84 1.41 9.86
CA LEU A 410 26.19 1.71 11.14
C LEU A 410 25.91 0.45 11.96
N LEU A 411 25.45 -0.63 11.32
CA LEU A 411 25.18 -1.90 11.99
C LEU A 411 26.48 -2.57 12.47
N ALA A 412 27.55 -2.51 11.66
CA ALA A 412 28.85 -3.02 12.07
C ALA A 412 29.41 -2.30 13.31
N ARG A 413 29.23 -0.99 13.44
CA ARG A 413 29.62 -0.22 14.64
C ARG A 413 28.78 -0.56 15.87
N ARG A 414 27.50 -0.94 15.70
CA ARG A 414 26.64 -1.36 16.82
C ARG A 414 27.01 -2.76 17.33
N ALA A 415 27.50 -3.61 16.45
CA ALA A 415 27.96 -4.95 16.81
C ALA A 415 29.32 -4.98 17.50
N ASN A 416 30.16 -3.93 17.30
CA ASN A 416 31.47 -3.73 17.93
C ASN A 416 31.51 -2.34 18.58
N PRO A 417 30.88 -2.15 19.78
CA PRO A 417 30.80 -0.87 20.47
C PRO A 417 32.15 -0.39 21.05
#